data_40c84d5508df52d5640e92a110f36d63
#
_entry.id   40c84d5508df52d5640e92a110f36d63
#
_cell.length_a   1.000
_cell.length_b   1.000
_cell.length_c   1.000
_cell.angle_alpha   90.00
_cell.angle_beta   90.00
_cell.angle_gamma   90.00
#
_symmetry.space_group_name_H-M   'P 1'
#
loop_
_entity.id
_entity.type
_entity.pdbx_description
1 polymer ?
#
loop_
_entity_poly.entity_id
_entity_poly.type
_entity_poly.pdbx_seq_one_letter_code
_entity_poly.pdbx_strand_id
1 'polypeptide(L)'
;MRIHAFAALLLTLPAAAQGAPAPNLLQEQAQRFQPIPSSGGIVAAQEARAAAVGAAVLRRGGNAVDAAVASAFALAVTLPQAGNLGGGGFLVLWLPRSGRISTCPAAARAASPPESIAIGRGEAVALNFRETAPQAAGPDLFLNPDGSVNRERALRSPMSTAVPGSVAGLLQVQERYGCLPLATVMAPAIALAEQGFPVGAELSASLAAAAPLLKADPTSARQFFKADGRPYRPGELLRQPQLAASLRCIAREGAGCFYRGRVAQALVRLMRQRGGLITAADLAAYRAPWMTPLSAPFRGHRVLTMPPPSGGGATLLQLLQVLEPLDLEATGLNSAATLHPMVEAMNLAYRDRNRLLGDPAQVVMPLERLLSGSYAAQQRQRISADRHRPAAELEAEPSRLSEGTNTTHLSVADRDGGLVALTTTLNTAYGTGSSVPGAGFLLNNEMDDFTAKPGAPNAYGLRQGQQNAIAPGRRPLSSMTPTLVFRGDGTPLLATGSPGGSRIITTVLQVLLNRLVHGLNLASAVAEPRIHSQLWPDQISIEQGLSPDTLRLLQQRGHRVLLTPAMGSANSVEVLPEGRGSLGVADPRRLGAAAVVELPWP
;
A
#
# COMPACT_ATOMS: atom_id res chain seq x y z
N MET A 1 50.80 -43.73 -70.25
CA MET A 1 50.59 -43.40 -68.85
C MET A 1 49.88 -42.03 -68.81
N ARG A 2 48.60 -41.99 -68.58
CA ARG A 2 47.79 -40.72 -68.49
C ARG A 2 47.53 -40.41 -67.04
N ILE A 3 48.05 -39.28 -66.58
CA ILE A 3 47.80 -38.77 -65.23
C ILE A 3 46.53 -37.85 -65.27
N HIS A 4 45.52 -38.24 -64.59
CA HIS A 4 44.28 -37.43 -64.44
C HIS A 4 44.51 -36.45 -63.31
N ALA A 5 44.43 -35.16 -63.62
CA ALA A 5 44.39 -34.10 -62.65
C ALA A 5 42.91 -33.94 -62.09
N PHE A 6 42.76 -34.15 -60.84
CA PHE A 6 41.50 -33.83 -60.13
C PHE A 6 41.49 -32.33 -59.77
N ALA A 7 40.61 -31.56 -60.39
CA ALA A 7 40.33 -30.18 -59.97
C ALA A 7 39.41 -30.20 -58.79
N ALA A 8 39.87 -29.74 -57.62
CA ALA A 8 39.05 -29.54 -56.44
C ALA A 8 38.20 -28.25 -56.60
N LEU A 9 36.93 -28.43 -56.74
CA LEU A 9 35.94 -27.33 -56.77
C LEU A 9 35.69 -26.87 -55.29
N LEU A 10 36.26 -25.74 -54.87
CA LEU A 10 36.00 -25.08 -53.62
C LEU A 10 34.63 -24.41 -53.75
N LEU A 11 33.61 -25.07 -53.22
CA LEU A 11 32.29 -24.45 -52.94
C LEU A 11 32.43 -23.45 -51.78
N THR A 12 32.45 -22.15 -52.08
CA THR A 12 32.27 -21.10 -51.11
C THR A 12 30.81 -21.11 -50.65
N LEU A 13 30.57 -21.66 -49.45
CA LEU A 13 29.30 -21.50 -48.76
C LEU A 13 29.13 -20.02 -48.43
N PRO A 14 27.96 -19.42 -48.69
CA PRO A 14 27.69 -18.06 -48.24
C PRO A 14 27.78 -18.03 -46.68
N ALA A 15 28.45 -17.00 -46.14
CA ALA A 15 28.47 -16.74 -44.70
C ALA A 15 27.02 -16.71 -44.20
N ALA A 16 26.68 -17.72 -43.41
CA ALA A 16 25.39 -17.72 -42.72
C ALA A 16 25.29 -16.39 -41.96
N ALA A 17 24.25 -15.61 -42.27
CA ALA A 17 23.87 -14.47 -41.46
C ALA A 17 23.86 -14.95 -39.99
N GLN A 18 24.74 -14.37 -39.18
CA GLN A 18 24.69 -14.60 -37.73
C GLN A 18 23.34 -14.11 -37.27
N GLY A 19 22.38 -15.04 -37.19
CA GLY A 19 21.12 -14.80 -36.54
C GLY A 19 21.41 -14.28 -35.13
N ALA A 20 20.61 -13.35 -34.66
CA ALA A 20 20.67 -12.90 -33.27
C ALA A 20 20.81 -14.14 -32.37
N PRO A 21 21.72 -14.14 -31.39
CA PRO A 21 21.91 -15.30 -30.52
C PRO A 21 20.55 -15.69 -29.97
N ALA A 22 20.22 -16.98 -30.04
CA ALA A 22 19.00 -17.50 -29.46
C ALA A 22 18.92 -17.02 -28.01
N PRO A 23 17.74 -16.53 -27.54
CA PRO A 23 17.61 -16.07 -26.19
C PRO A 23 18.15 -17.14 -25.24
N ASN A 24 19.05 -16.73 -24.37
CA ASN A 24 19.66 -17.66 -23.42
C ASN A 24 18.59 -17.97 -22.35
N LEU A 25 18.04 -19.18 -22.40
CA LEU A 25 17.02 -19.66 -21.45
C LEU A 25 17.44 -19.46 -19.97
N LEU A 26 18.75 -19.43 -19.69
CA LEU A 26 19.27 -19.14 -18.35
C LEU A 26 19.17 -17.65 -17.97
N GLN A 27 19.24 -16.73 -18.94
CA GLN A 27 19.00 -15.31 -18.71
C GLN A 27 17.51 -15.04 -18.49
N GLU A 28 16.62 -15.84 -19.06
CA GLU A 28 15.18 -15.75 -18.84
C GLU A 28 14.75 -16.27 -17.45
N GLN A 29 15.59 -16.99 -16.72
CA GLN A 29 15.27 -17.43 -15.36
C GLN A 29 15.06 -16.25 -14.38
N ALA A 30 15.67 -15.10 -14.60
CA ALA A 30 15.40 -13.88 -13.86
C ALA A 30 13.97 -13.35 -14.13
N GLN A 31 13.31 -13.83 -15.19
CA GLN A 31 11.97 -13.43 -15.60
C GLN A 31 10.96 -14.60 -15.58
N ARG A 32 11.15 -15.58 -14.70
CA ARG A 32 10.24 -16.75 -14.57
C ARG A 32 8.79 -16.40 -14.21
N PHE A 33 8.53 -15.21 -13.72
CA PHE A 33 7.19 -14.69 -13.53
C PHE A 33 6.88 -13.66 -14.62
N GLN A 34 5.71 -13.76 -15.23
CA GLN A 34 5.28 -12.84 -16.27
C GLN A 34 4.13 -11.97 -15.76
N PRO A 35 4.18 -10.65 -16.02
CA PRO A 35 3.05 -9.79 -15.74
C PRO A 35 1.90 -10.06 -16.72
N ILE A 36 0.67 -9.79 -16.30
CA ILE A 36 -0.52 -9.97 -17.12
C ILE A 36 -0.71 -8.73 -17.99
N PRO A 37 -0.71 -8.84 -19.34
CA PRO A 37 -0.92 -7.70 -20.23
C PRO A 37 -2.39 -7.33 -20.36
N SER A 38 -2.66 -6.06 -20.65
CA SER A 38 -4.00 -5.53 -20.93
C SER A 38 -3.94 -4.38 -21.93
N SER A 39 -4.84 -4.39 -22.92
CA SER A 39 -4.99 -3.29 -23.90
C SER A 39 -5.97 -2.20 -23.44
N GLY A 40 -6.90 -2.52 -22.54
CA GLY A 40 -8.02 -1.65 -22.17
C GLY A 40 -8.00 -1.11 -20.74
N GLY A 41 -6.92 -1.40 -19.98
CA GLY A 41 -6.77 -1.03 -18.58
C GLY A 41 -6.70 -2.24 -17.65
N ILE A 42 -6.20 -2.04 -16.43
CA ILE A 42 -5.90 -3.12 -15.51
C ILE A 42 -6.05 -2.69 -14.05
N VAL A 43 -6.49 -3.61 -13.20
CA VAL A 43 -6.60 -3.43 -11.75
C VAL A 43 -5.84 -4.56 -11.05
N ALA A 44 -4.81 -4.23 -10.29
CA ALA A 44 -4.10 -5.15 -9.42
C ALA A 44 -4.53 -4.93 -7.96
N ALA A 45 -5.06 -5.97 -7.30
CA ALA A 45 -5.53 -5.89 -5.92
C ALA A 45 -5.28 -7.19 -5.16
N GLN A 46 -5.27 -7.10 -3.83
CA GLN A 46 -5.01 -8.23 -2.93
C GLN A 46 -6.14 -9.28 -2.93
N GLU A 47 -7.31 -8.96 -3.46
CA GLU A 47 -8.46 -9.87 -3.55
C GLU A 47 -9.02 -9.89 -4.98
N ALA A 48 -9.15 -11.08 -5.54
CA ALA A 48 -9.45 -11.28 -6.96
C ALA A 48 -10.81 -10.71 -7.40
N ARG A 49 -11.85 -10.80 -6.55
CA ARG A 49 -13.19 -10.27 -6.88
C ARG A 49 -13.18 -8.75 -6.90
N ALA A 50 -12.45 -8.14 -5.97
CA ALA A 50 -12.30 -6.69 -5.94
C ALA A 50 -11.56 -6.17 -7.19
N ALA A 51 -10.51 -6.87 -7.64
CA ALA A 51 -9.85 -6.58 -8.91
C ALA A 51 -10.82 -6.72 -10.10
N ALA A 52 -11.59 -7.81 -10.14
CA ALA A 52 -12.59 -8.05 -11.19
C ALA A 52 -13.70 -6.99 -11.22
N VAL A 53 -14.13 -6.49 -10.05
CA VAL A 53 -15.10 -5.37 -9.94
C VAL A 53 -14.53 -4.11 -10.59
N GLY A 54 -13.28 -3.74 -10.27
CA GLY A 54 -12.64 -2.58 -10.89
C GLY A 54 -12.49 -2.72 -12.40
N ALA A 55 -12.06 -3.89 -12.88
CA ALA A 55 -11.97 -4.17 -14.33
C ALA A 55 -13.36 -4.12 -15.02
N ALA A 56 -14.42 -4.57 -14.35
CA ALA A 56 -15.78 -4.46 -14.88
C ALA A 56 -16.24 -2.99 -14.98
N VAL A 57 -15.80 -2.14 -14.07
CA VAL A 57 -16.07 -0.69 -14.12
C VAL A 57 -15.31 -0.04 -15.27
N LEU A 58 -14.04 -0.38 -15.50
CA LEU A 58 -13.28 0.07 -16.67
C LEU A 58 -13.95 -0.33 -17.98
N ARG A 59 -14.43 -1.58 -18.12
CA ARG A 59 -15.17 -2.06 -19.30
C ARG A 59 -16.45 -1.27 -19.58
N ARG A 60 -17.10 -0.73 -18.55
CA ARG A 60 -18.29 0.12 -18.67
C ARG A 60 -17.99 1.57 -19.02
N GLY A 61 -16.72 1.91 -19.29
CA GLY A 61 -16.29 3.26 -19.64
C GLY A 61 -15.90 4.13 -18.45
N GLY A 62 -15.77 3.55 -17.25
CA GLY A 62 -15.16 4.22 -16.10
C GLY A 62 -13.66 4.44 -16.33
N ASN A 63 -13.08 5.39 -15.57
CA ASN A 63 -11.66 5.68 -15.56
C ASN A 63 -10.95 4.97 -14.37
N ALA A 64 -9.66 5.27 -14.18
CA ALA A 64 -8.86 4.68 -13.10
C ALA A 64 -9.43 5.00 -11.70
N VAL A 65 -10.04 6.17 -11.52
CA VAL A 65 -10.67 6.57 -10.25
C VAL A 65 -11.94 5.77 -9.98
N ASP A 66 -12.85 5.64 -10.98
CA ASP A 66 -14.05 4.81 -10.85
C ASP A 66 -13.71 3.37 -10.46
N ALA A 67 -12.70 2.80 -11.12
CA ALA A 67 -12.25 1.44 -10.86
C ALA A 67 -11.62 1.27 -9.47
N ALA A 68 -10.79 2.24 -9.04
CA ALA A 68 -10.18 2.22 -7.72
C ALA A 68 -11.22 2.32 -6.61
N VAL A 69 -12.20 3.21 -6.74
CA VAL A 69 -13.30 3.38 -5.77
C VAL A 69 -14.18 2.14 -5.70
N ALA A 70 -14.57 1.57 -6.86
CA ALA A 70 -15.36 0.34 -6.91
C ALA A 70 -14.63 -0.84 -6.26
N SER A 71 -13.33 -1.00 -6.56
CA SER A 71 -12.49 -2.04 -5.94
C SER A 71 -12.33 -1.83 -4.44
N ALA A 72 -12.15 -0.59 -3.97
CA ALA A 72 -12.03 -0.30 -2.54
C ALA A 72 -13.33 -0.65 -1.77
N PHE A 73 -14.51 -0.32 -2.31
CA PHE A 73 -15.79 -0.75 -1.71
C PHE A 73 -15.99 -2.27 -1.79
N ALA A 74 -15.53 -2.92 -2.87
CA ALA A 74 -15.56 -4.38 -2.96
C ALA A 74 -14.62 -5.04 -1.93
N LEU A 75 -13.41 -4.49 -1.71
CA LEU A 75 -12.49 -4.93 -0.66
C LEU A 75 -13.09 -4.81 0.74
N ALA A 76 -13.89 -3.77 1.01
CA ALA A 76 -14.59 -3.64 2.28
C ALA A 76 -15.57 -4.80 2.56
N VAL A 77 -16.01 -5.49 1.51
CA VAL A 77 -16.89 -6.67 1.58
C VAL A 77 -16.10 -7.97 1.60
N THR A 78 -15.15 -8.13 0.66
CA THR A 78 -14.51 -9.42 0.36
C THR A 78 -13.19 -9.65 1.10
N LEU A 79 -12.61 -8.58 1.67
CA LEU A 79 -11.35 -8.62 2.44
C LEU A 79 -11.53 -7.90 3.81
N PRO A 80 -12.46 -8.34 4.68
CA PRO A 80 -12.84 -7.59 5.89
C PRO A 80 -11.71 -7.41 6.90
N GLN A 81 -10.61 -8.18 6.80
CA GLN A 81 -9.43 -7.99 7.66
C GLN A 81 -8.64 -6.71 7.36
N ALA A 82 -8.87 -6.05 6.20
CA ALA A 82 -8.12 -4.88 5.78
C ALA A 82 -8.95 -3.85 4.98
N GLY A 83 -9.77 -4.31 4.01
CA GLY A 83 -10.75 -3.48 3.30
C GLY A 83 -11.83 -3.00 4.26
N ASN A 84 -12.28 -1.75 4.14
CA ASN A 84 -13.07 -1.16 5.21
C ASN A 84 -13.96 0.02 4.80
N LEU A 85 -14.97 0.31 5.64
CA LEU A 85 -15.65 1.61 5.73
C LEU A 85 -15.24 2.35 7.00
N GLY A 86 -14.85 1.61 8.05
CA GLY A 86 -14.55 2.12 9.39
C GLY A 86 -13.10 2.49 9.63
N GLY A 87 -12.27 2.53 8.60
CA GLY A 87 -10.86 2.90 8.63
C GLY A 87 -10.54 4.13 7.79
N GLY A 88 -9.32 4.19 7.27
CA GLY A 88 -8.84 5.27 6.44
C GLY A 88 -7.69 4.87 5.53
N GLY A 89 -7.03 5.86 4.94
CA GLY A 89 -5.95 5.58 4.01
C GLY A 89 -5.45 6.79 3.24
N PHE A 90 -4.75 6.48 2.14
CA PHE A 90 -4.16 7.44 1.23
C PHE A 90 -4.32 7.01 -0.21
N LEU A 91 -4.38 8.00 -1.10
CA LEU A 91 -4.42 7.80 -2.53
C LEU A 91 -3.48 8.82 -3.19
N VAL A 92 -2.70 8.35 -4.17
CA VAL A 92 -1.99 9.20 -5.14
C VAL A 92 -2.52 8.83 -6.51
N LEU A 93 -2.94 9.84 -7.27
CA LEU A 93 -3.44 9.66 -8.62
C LEU A 93 -2.71 10.57 -9.60
N TRP A 94 -2.67 10.15 -10.85
CA TRP A 94 -2.31 10.96 -11.99
C TRP A 94 -3.32 10.72 -13.12
N LEU A 95 -3.79 11.81 -13.70
CA LEU A 95 -4.75 11.75 -14.80
C LEU A 95 -4.25 12.60 -15.97
N PRO A 96 -4.36 12.13 -17.24
CA PRO A 96 -4.03 12.91 -18.40
C PRO A 96 -5.01 14.09 -18.55
N ARG A 97 -4.53 15.25 -19.01
CA ARG A 97 -5.36 16.43 -19.30
C ARG A 97 -6.14 16.33 -20.61
N SER A 98 -5.86 15.31 -21.41
CA SER A 98 -6.52 15.04 -22.72
C SER A 98 -7.02 13.59 -22.75
N GLY A 99 -7.85 13.27 -23.73
CA GLY A 99 -8.47 11.94 -23.85
C GLY A 99 -9.89 11.89 -23.27
N ARG A 100 -10.41 10.69 -22.98
CA ARG A 100 -11.77 10.50 -22.47
C ARG A 100 -12.06 11.20 -21.15
N ILE A 101 -11.05 11.35 -20.30
CA ILE A 101 -11.21 12.00 -18.99
C ILE A 101 -11.62 13.46 -19.15
N SER A 102 -11.12 14.14 -20.18
CA SER A 102 -11.50 15.53 -20.45
C SER A 102 -12.99 15.68 -20.85
N THR A 103 -13.63 14.59 -21.24
CA THR A 103 -15.06 14.54 -21.61
C THR A 103 -15.96 13.99 -20.50
N CYS A 104 -15.38 13.52 -19.39
CA CYS A 104 -16.16 13.07 -18.24
C CYS A 104 -16.91 14.24 -17.59
N PRO A 105 -18.19 14.06 -17.22
CA PRO A 105 -18.98 15.14 -16.61
C PRO A 105 -18.37 15.76 -15.37
N ALA A 106 -17.64 14.97 -14.56
CA ALA A 106 -16.95 15.44 -13.37
C ALA A 106 -15.73 16.30 -13.70
N ALA A 107 -14.90 15.90 -14.68
CA ALA A 107 -13.70 16.64 -15.10
C ALA A 107 -14.05 18.02 -15.71
N ALA A 108 -15.20 18.14 -16.39
CA ALA A 108 -15.68 19.41 -16.93
C ALA A 108 -16.15 20.41 -15.84
N ARG A 109 -16.37 19.95 -14.60
CA ARG A 109 -16.96 20.75 -13.51
C ARG A 109 -15.96 21.24 -12.47
N ALA A 110 -14.79 20.66 -12.38
CA ALA A 110 -13.86 20.91 -11.28
C ALA A 110 -12.54 21.48 -11.76
N ALA A 111 -12.21 22.72 -11.34
CA ALA A 111 -10.83 23.20 -11.43
C ALA A 111 -9.91 22.26 -10.65
N SER A 112 -8.66 22.05 -11.12
CA SER A 112 -7.66 21.28 -10.39
C SER A 112 -7.51 21.80 -8.96
N PRO A 113 -7.34 20.92 -7.94
CA PRO A 113 -7.03 21.40 -6.60
C PRO A 113 -5.73 22.20 -6.66
N PRO A 114 -5.59 23.26 -5.85
CA PRO A 114 -4.35 24.05 -5.80
C PRO A 114 -3.13 23.19 -5.43
N GLU A 115 -3.34 22.05 -4.79
CA GLU A 115 -2.33 21.07 -4.41
C GLU A 115 -1.91 20.12 -5.55
N SER A 116 -2.50 20.21 -6.74
CA SER A 116 -2.08 19.39 -7.89
C SER A 116 -0.75 19.88 -8.46
N ILE A 117 0.02 18.94 -9.01
CA ILE A 117 1.26 19.21 -9.75
C ILE A 117 1.15 18.72 -11.19
N ALA A 118 1.63 19.52 -12.13
CA ALA A 118 1.72 19.12 -13.52
C ALA A 118 2.90 18.16 -13.71
N ILE A 119 2.67 17.05 -14.42
CA ILE A 119 3.71 16.12 -14.83
C ILE A 119 3.39 15.52 -16.19
N GLY A 120 4.30 15.65 -17.15
CA GLY A 120 4.05 15.26 -18.54
C GLY A 120 2.80 15.97 -19.10
N ARG A 121 1.89 15.19 -19.66
CA ARG A 121 0.61 15.68 -20.23
C ARG A 121 -0.58 15.58 -19.26
N GLY A 122 -0.32 15.48 -17.97
CA GLY A 122 -1.35 15.31 -16.96
C GLY A 122 -1.09 16.07 -15.68
N GLU A 123 -1.84 15.74 -14.67
CA GLU A 123 -1.69 16.26 -13.32
C GLU A 123 -1.74 15.15 -12.28
N ALA A 124 -0.95 15.28 -11.24
CA ALA A 124 -0.94 14.38 -10.09
C ALA A 124 -1.40 15.13 -8.83
N VAL A 125 -2.12 14.40 -7.97
CA VAL A 125 -2.56 14.90 -6.67
C VAL A 125 -2.59 13.75 -5.66
N ALA A 126 -2.41 14.08 -4.38
CA ALA A 126 -2.58 13.14 -3.28
C ALA A 126 -3.86 13.47 -2.50
N LEU A 127 -4.53 12.43 -1.99
CA LEU A 127 -5.69 12.58 -1.11
C LEU A 127 -5.44 11.87 0.21
N ASN A 128 -5.58 12.62 1.29
CA ASN A 128 -5.40 12.13 2.64
C ASN A 128 -6.76 11.87 3.30
N PHE A 129 -7.14 10.60 3.38
CA PHE A 129 -8.31 10.17 4.13
C PHE A 129 -7.92 9.32 5.35
N ARG A 130 -6.72 9.59 5.90
CA ARG A 130 -6.27 9.04 7.19
C ARG A 130 -7.25 9.42 8.28
N GLU A 131 -7.46 8.53 9.22
CA GLU A 131 -8.29 8.74 10.41
C GLU A 131 -7.79 9.92 11.23
N THR A 132 -8.67 10.52 12.01
CA THR A 132 -8.30 11.56 12.99
C THR A 132 -8.62 11.12 14.42
N ALA A 133 -7.79 11.51 15.37
CA ALA A 133 -8.10 11.34 16.78
C ALA A 133 -9.40 12.07 17.13
N PRO A 134 -10.32 11.47 17.90
CA PRO A 134 -11.48 12.18 18.44
C PRO A 134 -11.07 13.40 19.28
N GLN A 135 -11.92 14.42 19.36
CA GLN A 135 -11.63 15.63 20.14
C GLN A 135 -11.40 15.36 21.63
N ALA A 136 -11.96 14.29 22.16
CA ALA A 136 -11.77 13.87 23.55
C ALA A 136 -10.47 13.07 23.80
N ALA A 137 -9.65 12.81 22.77
CA ALA A 137 -8.40 12.06 22.91
C ALA A 137 -7.30 12.94 23.51
N GLY A 138 -6.57 12.39 24.48
CA GLY A 138 -5.42 13.05 25.12
C GLY A 138 -4.16 12.17 25.15
N PRO A 139 -3.01 12.74 25.50
CA PRO A 139 -1.71 12.05 25.44
C PRO A 139 -1.64 10.81 26.34
N ASP A 140 -2.36 10.80 27.44
CA ASP A 140 -2.31 9.71 28.44
C ASP A 140 -3.38 8.63 28.20
N LEU A 141 -4.11 8.69 27.07
CA LEU A 141 -5.25 7.81 26.75
C LEU A 141 -4.96 6.33 26.97
N PHE A 142 -3.74 5.90 26.67
CA PHE A 142 -3.33 4.50 26.76
C PHE A 142 -2.36 4.21 27.88
N LEU A 143 -2.15 5.13 28.83
CA LEU A 143 -1.28 4.91 29.98
C LEU A 143 -2.04 4.30 31.16
N ASN A 144 -1.41 3.34 31.82
CA ASN A 144 -1.81 2.86 33.14
C ASN A 144 -1.39 3.88 34.23
N PRO A 145 -1.91 3.78 35.46
CA PRO A 145 -1.53 4.67 36.56
C PRO A 145 -0.02 4.68 36.88
N ASP A 146 0.70 3.61 36.59
CA ASP A 146 2.16 3.49 36.72
C ASP A 146 2.94 4.08 35.55
N GLY A 147 2.26 4.67 34.56
CA GLY A 147 2.84 5.25 33.36
C GLY A 147 3.30 4.22 32.32
N SER A 148 2.98 2.93 32.47
CA SER A 148 3.17 1.91 31.44
C SER A 148 2.06 1.98 30.37
N VAL A 149 2.35 1.53 29.14
CA VAL A 149 1.36 1.50 28.05
C VAL A 149 0.41 0.32 28.21
N ASN A 150 -0.89 0.58 28.26
CA ASN A 150 -1.95 -0.42 28.25
C ASN A 150 -2.22 -0.89 26.81
N ARG A 151 -1.57 -1.96 26.40
CA ARG A 151 -1.67 -2.54 25.05
C ARG A 151 -3.08 -3.02 24.70
N GLU A 152 -3.79 -3.61 25.65
CA GLU A 152 -5.16 -4.09 25.45
C GLU A 152 -6.09 -2.91 25.15
N ARG A 153 -5.97 -1.83 25.91
CA ARG A 153 -6.73 -0.59 25.66
C ARG A 153 -6.39 0.04 24.32
N ALA A 154 -5.11 0.07 23.94
CA ALA A 154 -4.64 0.65 22.68
C ALA A 154 -5.07 -0.13 21.44
N LEU A 155 -5.32 -1.44 21.54
CA LEU A 155 -5.61 -2.28 20.38
C LEU A 155 -7.04 -2.83 20.34
N ARG A 156 -7.70 -3.02 21.49
CA ARG A 156 -8.96 -3.78 21.58
C ARG A 156 -10.14 -2.97 22.08
N SER A 157 -9.90 -1.87 22.77
CA SER A 157 -10.99 -1.05 23.29
C SER A 157 -11.60 -0.13 22.21
N PRO A 158 -12.87 0.31 22.37
CA PRO A 158 -13.44 1.34 21.49
C PRO A 158 -12.72 2.69 21.56
N MET A 159 -11.89 2.95 22.60
CA MET A 159 -11.04 4.14 22.71
C MET A 159 -9.91 4.13 21.68
N SER A 160 -9.53 2.96 21.15
CA SER A 160 -8.51 2.85 20.09
C SER A 160 -9.03 3.22 18.69
N THR A 161 -10.34 3.49 18.57
CA THR A 161 -10.96 3.82 17.28
C THR A 161 -10.78 5.30 16.98
N ALA A 162 -10.09 5.61 15.90
CA ALA A 162 -10.01 6.94 15.32
C ALA A 162 -11.21 7.22 14.38
N VAL A 163 -11.54 8.49 14.13
CA VAL A 163 -12.64 8.91 13.27
C VAL A 163 -12.41 8.42 11.85
N PRO A 164 -13.29 7.58 11.27
CA PRO A 164 -13.06 6.96 9.96
C PRO A 164 -13.01 7.96 8.81
N GLY A 165 -12.11 7.71 7.86
CA GLY A 165 -11.90 8.55 6.68
C GLY A 165 -12.24 7.91 5.34
N SER A 166 -12.28 6.56 5.24
CA SER A 166 -12.39 5.84 3.97
C SER A 166 -13.58 6.29 3.12
N VAL A 167 -14.76 6.43 3.70
CA VAL A 167 -15.96 6.83 2.96
C VAL A 167 -15.82 8.26 2.42
N ALA A 168 -15.31 9.21 3.22
CA ALA A 168 -15.11 10.59 2.77
C ALA A 168 -14.12 10.67 1.61
N GLY A 169 -12.97 10.00 1.72
CA GLY A 169 -11.94 10.03 0.69
C GLY A 169 -12.40 9.38 -0.62
N LEU A 170 -13.01 8.20 -0.55
CA LEU A 170 -13.49 7.50 -1.74
C LEU A 170 -14.60 8.28 -2.46
N LEU A 171 -15.54 8.88 -1.73
CA LEU A 171 -16.60 9.69 -2.35
C LEU A 171 -16.06 11.00 -2.92
N GLN A 172 -15.13 11.66 -2.22
CA GLN A 172 -14.55 12.92 -2.67
C GLN A 172 -13.74 12.76 -3.95
N VAL A 173 -12.94 11.69 -4.08
CA VAL A 173 -12.19 11.42 -5.32
C VAL A 173 -13.12 11.02 -6.45
N GLN A 174 -14.17 10.23 -6.17
CA GLN A 174 -15.18 9.83 -7.15
C GLN A 174 -15.96 11.04 -7.68
N GLU A 175 -16.43 11.92 -6.79
CA GLU A 175 -17.18 13.12 -7.17
C GLU A 175 -16.35 14.05 -8.08
N ARG A 176 -15.04 14.17 -7.78
CA ARG A 176 -14.17 15.10 -8.49
C ARG A 176 -13.67 14.56 -9.81
N TYR A 177 -13.26 13.29 -9.86
CA TYR A 177 -12.51 12.73 -10.98
C TYR A 177 -13.18 11.51 -11.63
N GLY A 178 -14.23 10.96 -11.03
CA GLY A 178 -14.96 9.82 -11.59
C GLY A 178 -15.76 10.19 -12.83
N CYS A 179 -15.92 9.25 -13.74
CA CYS A 179 -16.74 9.38 -14.96
C CYS A 179 -18.14 8.80 -14.81
N LEU A 180 -18.30 7.81 -13.94
CA LEU A 180 -19.56 7.10 -13.74
C LEU A 180 -20.32 7.60 -12.50
N PRO A 181 -21.66 7.50 -12.50
CA PRO A 181 -22.44 7.78 -11.30
C PRO A 181 -22.03 6.89 -10.13
N LEU A 182 -21.96 7.44 -8.92
CA LEU A 182 -21.59 6.73 -7.69
C LEU A 182 -22.39 5.43 -7.50
N ALA A 183 -23.69 5.47 -7.77
CA ALA A 183 -24.55 4.29 -7.67
C ALA A 183 -24.09 3.14 -8.59
N THR A 184 -23.60 3.45 -9.79
CA THR A 184 -23.03 2.47 -10.73
C THR A 184 -21.72 1.89 -10.20
N VAL A 185 -20.86 2.73 -9.65
CA VAL A 185 -19.55 2.35 -9.09
C VAL A 185 -19.72 1.45 -7.86
N MET A 186 -20.70 1.73 -7.00
CA MET A 186 -20.94 0.98 -5.77
C MET A 186 -21.80 -0.28 -5.93
N ALA A 187 -22.58 -0.40 -7.02
CA ALA A 187 -23.52 -1.51 -7.23
C ALA A 187 -22.88 -2.91 -7.10
N PRO A 188 -21.66 -3.19 -7.62
CA PRO A 188 -21.05 -4.50 -7.47
C PRO A 188 -20.73 -4.84 -6.00
N ALA A 189 -20.21 -3.89 -5.21
CA ALA A 189 -19.93 -4.09 -3.80
C ALA A 189 -21.20 -4.35 -2.99
N ILE A 190 -22.30 -3.64 -3.31
CA ILE A 190 -23.62 -3.86 -2.72
C ILE A 190 -24.10 -5.29 -3.02
N ALA A 191 -24.00 -5.73 -4.26
CA ALA A 191 -24.41 -7.07 -4.68
C ALA A 191 -23.59 -8.16 -3.96
N LEU A 192 -22.26 -8.00 -3.86
CA LEU A 192 -21.38 -8.93 -3.12
C LEU A 192 -21.78 -9.02 -1.64
N ALA A 193 -22.11 -7.92 -1.00
CA ALA A 193 -22.51 -7.90 0.41
C ALA A 193 -23.91 -8.51 0.63
N GLU A 194 -24.84 -8.27 -0.27
CA GLU A 194 -26.25 -8.70 -0.14
C GLU A 194 -26.46 -10.15 -0.55
N GLN A 195 -26.00 -10.51 -1.76
CA GLN A 195 -26.14 -11.85 -2.31
C GLN A 195 -25.12 -12.82 -1.71
N GLY A 196 -24.01 -12.28 -1.20
CA GLY A 196 -22.88 -13.03 -0.67
C GLY A 196 -21.87 -13.43 -1.73
N PHE A 197 -20.74 -13.90 -1.26
CA PHE A 197 -19.65 -14.40 -2.10
C PHE A 197 -19.05 -15.67 -1.48
N PRO A 198 -18.52 -16.61 -2.29
CA PRO A 198 -17.84 -17.78 -1.75
C PRO A 198 -16.53 -17.38 -1.07
N VAL A 199 -16.37 -17.79 0.19
CA VAL A 199 -15.17 -17.52 1.00
C VAL A 199 -13.96 -18.22 0.35
N GLY A 200 -12.86 -17.50 0.16
CA GLY A 200 -11.59 -18.08 -0.30
C GLY A 200 -10.80 -18.72 0.85
N ALA A 201 -9.77 -19.51 0.51
CA ALA A 201 -8.93 -20.19 1.51
C ALA A 201 -8.24 -19.20 2.47
N GLU A 202 -7.73 -18.06 1.95
CA GLU A 202 -7.07 -17.04 2.78
C GLU A 202 -8.04 -16.40 3.78
N LEU A 203 -9.25 -16.00 3.33
CA LEU A 203 -10.25 -15.44 4.23
C LEU A 203 -10.74 -16.46 5.26
N SER A 204 -10.95 -17.72 4.86
CA SER A 204 -11.32 -18.82 5.78
C SER A 204 -10.29 -19.00 6.90
N ALA A 205 -9.00 -19.08 6.53
CA ALA A 205 -7.90 -19.18 7.49
C ALA A 205 -7.79 -17.93 8.38
N SER A 206 -7.96 -16.74 7.81
CA SER A 206 -7.93 -15.48 8.53
C SER A 206 -9.06 -15.36 9.57
N LEU A 207 -10.30 -15.75 9.20
CA LEU A 207 -11.44 -15.78 10.12
C LEU A 207 -11.24 -16.80 11.25
N ALA A 208 -10.68 -17.97 10.94
CA ALA A 208 -10.37 -18.98 11.93
C ALA A 208 -9.30 -18.48 12.94
N ALA A 209 -8.24 -17.85 12.46
CA ALA A 209 -7.19 -17.28 13.30
C ALA A 209 -7.70 -16.11 14.16
N ALA A 210 -8.60 -15.28 13.61
CA ALA A 210 -9.18 -14.13 14.31
C ALA A 210 -10.42 -14.50 15.18
N ALA A 211 -10.79 -15.79 15.27
CA ALA A 211 -12.00 -16.22 16.00
C ALA A 211 -12.05 -15.75 17.47
N PRO A 212 -10.96 -15.79 18.26
CA PRO A 212 -11.00 -15.28 19.64
C PRO A 212 -11.35 -13.79 19.70
N LEU A 213 -10.80 -12.99 18.78
CA LEU A 213 -11.05 -11.55 18.69
C LEU A 213 -12.49 -11.24 18.24
N LEU A 214 -12.90 -11.82 17.11
CA LEU A 214 -14.19 -11.50 16.49
C LEU A 214 -15.39 -12.04 17.28
N LYS A 215 -15.23 -13.18 17.96
CA LYS A 215 -16.29 -13.77 18.78
C LYS A 215 -16.48 -13.06 20.13
N ALA A 216 -15.51 -12.29 20.58
CA ALA A 216 -15.67 -11.43 21.76
C ALA A 216 -16.71 -10.32 21.54
N ASP A 217 -16.98 -9.95 20.28
CA ASP A 217 -18.04 -9.02 19.91
C ASP A 217 -19.25 -9.77 19.31
N PRO A 218 -20.45 -9.70 19.94
CA PRO A 218 -21.62 -10.44 19.46
C PRO A 218 -22.08 -10.05 18.04
N THR A 219 -21.80 -8.83 17.59
CA THR A 219 -22.15 -8.37 16.23
C THR A 219 -21.21 -8.96 15.20
N SER A 220 -19.90 -8.93 15.47
CA SER A 220 -18.88 -9.55 14.63
C SER A 220 -19.04 -11.08 14.60
N ALA A 221 -19.35 -11.70 15.74
CA ALA A 221 -19.62 -13.13 15.80
C ALA A 221 -20.75 -13.55 14.84
N ARG A 222 -21.89 -12.83 14.87
CA ARG A 222 -23.01 -13.09 13.96
C ARG A 222 -22.71 -12.80 12.50
N GLN A 223 -21.82 -11.86 12.22
CA GLN A 223 -21.49 -11.45 10.85
C GLN A 223 -20.50 -12.38 10.19
N PHE A 224 -19.48 -12.85 10.92
CA PHE A 224 -18.34 -13.54 10.35
C PHE A 224 -18.27 -15.05 10.68
N PHE A 225 -19.21 -15.55 11.48
CA PHE A 225 -19.31 -16.96 11.81
C PHE A 225 -20.72 -17.49 11.54
N LYS A 226 -20.83 -18.83 11.36
CA LYS A 226 -22.12 -19.52 11.24
C LYS A 226 -22.88 -19.49 12.56
N ALA A 227 -24.16 -19.81 12.53
CA ALA A 227 -25.02 -19.82 13.72
C ALA A 227 -24.51 -20.77 14.81
N ASP A 228 -23.82 -21.85 14.43
CA ASP A 228 -23.17 -22.80 15.33
C ASP A 228 -21.78 -22.34 15.81
N GLY A 229 -21.36 -21.13 15.44
CA GLY A 229 -20.08 -20.52 15.81
C GLY A 229 -18.88 -21.04 15.00
N ARG A 230 -19.05 -21.92 14.02
CA ARG A 230 -17.94 -22.38 13.16
C ARG A 230 -17.55 -21.30 12.13
N PRO A 231 -16.25 -21.19 11.77
CA PRO A 231 -15.82 -20.33 10.68
C PRO A 231 -16.36 -20.85 9.33
N TYR A 232 -16.51 -19.95 8.36
CA TYR A 232 -16.82 -20.33 6.98
C TYR A 232 -15.64 -21.08 6.36
N ARG A 233 -15.93 -22.21 5.70
CA ARG A 233 -14.96 -22.98 4.91
C ARG A 233 -14.81 -22.39 3.50
N PRO A 234 -13.70 -22.65 2.79
CA PRO A 234 -13.57 -22.29 1.40
C PRO A 234 -14.77 -22.80 0.57
N GLY A 235 -15.33 -21.92 -0.27
CA GLY A 235 -16.52 -22.20 -1.09
C GLY A 235 -17.86 -21.90 -0.40
N GLU A 236 -17.94 -21.82 0.92
CA GLU A 236 -19.17 -21.45 1.62
C GLU A 236 -19.52 -19.97 1.43
N LEU A 237 -20.81 -19.65 1.36
CA LEU A 237 -21.29 -18.31 1.03
C LEU A 237 -21.36 -17.40 2.27
N LEU A 238 -20.57 -16.33 2.29
CA LEU A 238 -20.65 -15.28 3.31
C LEU A 238 -21.53 -14.11 2.82
N ARG A 239 -22.58 -13.79 3.58
CA ARG A 239 -23.45 -12.65 3.35
C ARG A 239 -23.31 -11.62 4.46
N GLN A 240 -23.39 -10.33 4.08
CA GLN A 240 -23.21 -9.20 5.01
C GLN A 240 -24.37 -8.20 4.85
N PRO A 241 -25.62 -8.54 5.24
CA PRO A 241 -26.80 -7.74 4.93
C PRO A 241 -26.79 -6.35 5.60
N GLN A 242 -26.22 -6.20 6.78
CA GLN A 242 -26.08 -4.90 7.44
C GLN A 242 -25.09 -4.00 6.70
N LEU A 243 -23.97 -4.56 6.22
CA LEU A 243 -23.01 -3.84 5.40
C LEU A 243 -23.63 -3.44 4.05
N ALA A 244 -24.37 -4.35 3.40
CA ALA A 244 -25.12 -4.04 2.17
C ALA A 244 -26.09 -2.86 2.36
N ALA A 245 -26.82 -2.82 3.48
CA ALA A 245 -27.70 -1.72 3.80
C ALA A 245 -26.95 -0.39 4.00
N SER A 246 -25.75 -0.42 4.58
CA SER A 246 -24.91 0.77 4.72
C SER A 246 -24.36 1.24 3.37
N LEU A 247 -23.88 0.32 2.53
CA LEU A 247 -23.41 0.64 1.18
C LEU A 247 -24.53 1.23 0.30
N ARG A 248 -25.76 0.68 0.34
CA ARG A 248 -26.93 1.27 -0.36
C ARG A 248 -27.26 2.68 0.12
N CYS A 249 -27.20 2.91 1.42
CA CYS A 249 -27.43 4.26 1.97
C CYS A 249 -26.35 5.25 1.48
N ILE A 250 -25.08 4.85 1.50
CA ILE A 250 -23.98 5.68 1.01
C ILE A 250 -24.13 5.95 -0.50
N ALA A 251 -24.49 4.94 -1.30
CA ALA A 251 -24.71 5.11 -2.73
C ALA A 251 -25.84 6.10 -3.07
N ARG A 252 -26.88 6.18 -2.21
CA ARG A 252 -28.02 7.07 -2.38
C ARG A 252 -27.83 8.45 -1.80
N GLU A 253 -27.23 8.56 -0.60
CA GLU A 253 -27.18 9.79 0.22
C GLU A 253 -25.75 10.35 0.34
N GLY A 254 -24.77 9.70 -0.32
CA GLY A 254 -23.38 10.11 -0.25
C GLY A 254 -22.80 10.05 1.17
N ALA A 255 -21.82 10.92 1.44
CA ALA A 255 -21.15 11.06 2.72
C ALA A 255 -22.12 11.41 3.88
N GLY A 256 -23.27 12.02 3.56
CA GLY A 256 -24.30 12.37 4.53
C GLY A 256 -24.78 11.17 5.34
N CYS A 257 -25.02 10.02 4.68
CA CYS A 257 -25.42 8.78 5.36
C CYS A 257 -24.40 8.33 6.41
N PHE A 258 -23.11 8.41 6.10
CA PHE A 258 -22.04 7.89 6.95
C PHE A 258 -21.66 8.85 8.08
N TYR A 259 -21.60 10.17 7.80
CA TYR A 259 -21.05 11.16 8.75
C TYR A 259 -22.12 11.92 9.55
N ARG A 260 -23.39 11.90 9.12
CA ARG A 260 -24.50 12.63 9.77
C ARG A 260 -25.78 11.80 9.91
N GLY A 261 -25.97 10.81 9.03
CA GLY A 261 -27.18 10.00 8.93
C GLY A 261 -27.19 8.77 9.85
N ARG A 262 -27.89 7.73 9.39
CA ARG A 262 -28.13 6.52 10.17
C ARG A 262 -26.85 5.77 10.58
N VAL A 263 -25.79 5.79 9.76
CA VAL A 263 -24.51 5.14 10.06
C VAL A 263 -23.79 5.87 11.18
N ALA A 264 -23.73 7.21 11.14
CA ALA A 264 -23.19 8.03 12.23
C ALA A 264 -23.92 7.75 13.54
N GLN A 265 -25.27 7.72 13.53
CA GLN A 265 -26.07 7.44 14.71
C GLN A 265 -25.76 6.05 15.30
N ALA A 266 -25.61 5.02 14.46
CA ALA A 266 -25.26 3.68 14.91
C ALA A 266 -23.87 3.63 15.56
N LEU A 267 -22.87 4.28 14.95
CA LEU A 267 -21.51 4.36 15.47
C LEU A 267 -21.48 5.12 16.82
N VAL A 268 -22.10 6.29 16.90
CA VAL A 268 -22.13 7.10 18.13
C VAL A 268 -22.86 6.36 19.27
N ARG A 269 -23.94 5.63 18.98
CA ARG A 269 -24.60 4.78 19.98
C ARG A 269 -23.63 3.72 20.52
N LEU A 270 -22.92 3.03 19.65
CA LEU A 270 -21.93 2.03 20.06
C LEU A 270 -20.82 2.65 20.94
N MET A 271 -20.28 3.82 20.53
CA MET A 271 -19.26 4.53 21.30
C MET A 271 -19.74 4.88 22.71
N ARG A 272 -20.95 5.45 22.83
CA ARG A 272 -21.56 5.76 24.15
C ARG A 272 -21.77 4.52 25.01
N GLN A 273 -22.22 3.42 24.43
CA GLN A 273 -22.50 2.17 25.16
C GLN A 273 -21.24 1.47 25.66
N ARG A 274 -20.11 1.64 24.96
CA ARG A 274 -18.87 0.89 25.23
C ARG A 274 -17.69 1.77 25.66
N GLY A 275 -17.91 3.04 25.96
CA GLY A 275 -16.88 3.97 26.44
C GLY A 275 -15.88 4.39 25.36
N GLY A 276 -16.28 4.42 24.08
CA GLY A 276 -15.48 4.99 23.00
C GLY A 276 -15.59 6.52 22.97
N LEU A 277 -14.71 7.17 22.19
CA LEU A 277 -14.54 8.63 22.22
C LEU A 277 -15.24 9.36 21.06
N ILE A 278 -15.56 8.68 19.95
CA ILE A 278 -16.11 9.33 18.75
C ILE A 278 -17.51 9.86 19.02
N THR A 279 -17.71 11.16 18.76
CA THR A 279 -19.00 11.87 18.87
C THR A 279 -19.60 12.15 17.49
N ALA A 280 -20.84 12.60 17.46
CA ALA A 280 -21.49 13.09 16.22
C ALA A 280 -20.77 14.33 15.66
N ALA A 281 -20.20 15.17 16.52
CA ALA A 281 -19.42 16.34 16.13
C ALA A 281 -18.12 15.94 15.44
N ASP A 282 -17.40 14.94 15.96
CA ASP A 282 -16.18 14.41 15.34
C ASP A 282 -16.46 13.90 13.92
N LEU A 283 -17.53 13.12 13.75
CA LEU A 283 -17.92 12.60 12.43
C LEU A 283 -18.31 13.74 11.48
N ALA A 284 -19.13 14.70 11.91
CA ALA A 284 -19.57 15.81 11.08
C ALA A 284 -18.42 16.75 10.67
N ALA A 285 -17.38 16.85 11.51
CA ALA A 285 -16.21 17.68 11.28
C ALA A 285 -15.14 17.02 10.39
N TYR A 286 -15.19 15.69 10.17
CA TYR A 286 -14.18 14.98 9.39
C TYR A 286 -14.07 15.53 7.96
N ARG A 287 -12.82 15.71 7.49
CA ARG A 287 -12.50 16.14 6.13
C ARG A 287 -11.31 15.33 5.60
N ALA A 288 -11.31 15.03 4.32
CA ALA A 288 -10.19 14.41 3.60
C ALA A 288 -9.46 15.49 2.77
N PRO A 289 -8.33 16.06 3.22
CA PRO A 289 -7.66 17.13 2.48
C PRO A 289 -6.95 16.60 1.24
N TRP A 290 -7.01 17.39 0.15
CA TRP A 290 -6.11 17.26 -0.98
C TRP A 290 -4.71 17.70 -0.55
N MET A 291 -3.68 17.11 -1.13
CA MET A 291 -2.29 17.39 -0.80
C MET A 291 -1.41 17.34 -2.05
N THR A 292 -0.35 18.13 -2.06
CA THR A 292 0.70 18.03 -3.08
C THR A 292 1.52 16.77 -2.85
N PRO A 293 1.62 15.85 -3.83
CA PRO A 293 2.48 14.69 -3.70
C PRO A 293 3.94 15.08 -3.45
N LEU A 294 4.66 14.33 -2.62
CA LEU A 294 6.12 14.42 -2.57
C LEU A 294 6.70 13.86 -3.86
N SER A 295 7.78 14.47 -4.35
CA SER A 295 8.41 14.11 -5.60
C SER A 295 9.93 14.16 -5.49
N ALA A 296 10.62 13.13 -6.01
CA ALA A 296 12.07 13.14 -6.18
C ALA A 296 12.50 12.46 -7.48
N PRO A 297 13.63 12.85 -8.09
CA PRO A 297 14.25 12.09 -9.17
C PRO A 297 14.88 10.80 -8.62
N PHE A 298 14.92 9.75 -9.43
CA PHE A 298 15.64 8.52 -9.17
C PHE A 298 15.95 7.78 -10.48
N ARG A 299 17.23 7.57 -10.79
CA ARG A 299 17.70 6.83 -11.98
C ARG A 299 17.01 7.24 -13.28
N GLY A 300 16.95 8.56 -13.54
CA GLY A 300 16.30 9.12 -14.74
C GLY A 300 14.76 9.08 -14.72
N HIS A 301 14.15 8.61 -13.65
CA HIS A 301 12.71 8.60 -13.42
C HIS A 301 12.31 9.67 -12.40
N ARG A 302 11.02 9.96 -12.32
CA ARG A 302 10.44 10.79 -11.26
C ARG A 302 9.51 9.93 -10.41
N VAL A 303 9.78 9.85 -9.11
CA VAL A 303 8.97 9.11 -8.14
C VAL A 303 8.07 10.09 -7.40
N LEU A 304 6.75 9.84 -7.41
CA LEU A 304 5.74 10.57 -6.66
C LEU A 304 5.15 9.67 -5.59
N THR A 305 4.96 10.20 -4.39
CA THR A 305 4.38 9.44 -3.29
C THR A 305 3.63 10.33 -2.29
N MET A 306 2.98 9.71 -1.31
CA MET A 306 2.16 10.40 -0.32
C MET A 306 3.00 11.25 0.64
N PRO A 307 2.65 12.53 0.88
CA PRO A 307 3.27 13.35 1.92
C PRO A 307 2.80 12.94 3.34
N PRO A 308 3.45 13.45 4.41
CA PRO A 308 2.94 13.27 5.77
C PRO A 308 1.46 13.73 5.91
N PRO A 309 0.64 13.05 6.74
CA PRO A 309 1.04 12.11 7.80
C PRO A 309 1.42 10.70 7.32
N SER A 310 1.62 10.48 6.02
CA SER A 310 2.37 9.30 5.58
C SER A 310 3.86 9.53 5.78
N GLY A 311 4.44 8.97 6.84
CA GLY A 311 5.90 8.89 6.98
C GLY A 311 6.53 7.99 5.93
N GLY A 312 5.73 7.15 5.27
CA GLY A 312 6.20 6.20 4.26
C GLY A 312 6.80 6.90 3.04
N GLY A 313 6.10 7.90 2.49
CA GLY A 313 6.58 8.60 1.30
C GLY A 313 7.88 9.36 1.53
N ALA A 314 7.98 10.13 2.60
CA ALA A 314 9.20 10.87 2.93
C ALA A 314 10.39 9.91 3.16
N THR A 315 10.16 8.80 3.90
CA THR A 315 11.19 7.79 4.16
C THR A 315 11.62 7.07 2.88
N LEU A 316 10.68 6.72 2.00
CA LEU A 316 11.00 6.12 0.69
C LEU A 316 11.88 7.04 -0.15
N LEU A 317 11.52 8.33 -0.29
CA LEU A 317 12.31 9.26 -1.09
C LEU A 317 13.69 9.51 -0.48
N GLN A 318 13.80 9.59 0.85
CA GLN A 318 15.10 9.66 1.53
C GLN A 318 15.97 8.44 1.24
N LEU A 319 15.40 7.22 1.30
CA LEU A 319 16.09 5.98 0.95
C LEU A 319 16.59 5.99 -0.49
N LEU A 320 15.72 6.35 -1.44
CA LEU A 320 16.09 6.42 -2.85
C LEU A 320 17.25 7.40 -3.08
N GLN A 321 17.22 8.59 -2.46
CA GLN A 321 18.30 9.59 -2.58
C GLN A 321 19.63 9.14 -1.93
N VAL A 322 19.56 8.41 -0.82
CA VAL A 322 20.75 7.82 -0.20
C VAL A 322 21.38 6.77 -1.11
N LEU A 323 20.56 5.95 -1.78
CA LEU A 323 20.99 4.84 -2.64
C LEU A 323 21.32 5.28 -4.08
N GLU A 324 20.85 6.46 -4.52
CA GLU A 324 21.00 6.95 -5.91
C GLU A 324 22.43 6.84 -6.49
N PRO A 325 23.49 7.26 -5.78
CA PRO A 325 24.84 7.23 -6.35
C PRO A 325 25.55 5.88 -6.22
N LEU A 326 24.95 4.90 -5.53
CA LEU A 326 25.57 3.58 -5.35
C LEU A 326 25.38 2.74 -6.61
N ASP A 327 26.41 2.07 -7.05
CA ASP A 327 26.33 1.16 -8.20
C ASP A 327 25.73 -0.20 -7.81
N LEU A 328 24.43 -0.18 -7.50
CA LEU A 328 23.68 -1.37 -7.07
C LEU A 328 23.50 -2.38 -8.22
N GLU A 329 23.57 -1.93 -9.47
CA GLU A 329 23.50 -2.80 -10.64
C GLU A 329 24.74 -3.68 -10.70
N ALA A 330 25.94 -3.10 -10.62
CA ALA A 330 27.21 -3.83 -10.64
C ALA A 330 27.39 -4.74 -9.42
N THR A 331 26.87 -4.37 -8.25
CA THR A 331 26.94 -5.24 -7.05
C THR A 331 25.97 -6.42 -7.11
N GLY A 332 25.00 -6.38 -7.99
CA GLY A 332 24.08 -7.48 -8.29
C GLY A 332 22.88 -7.60 -7.35
N LEU A 333 21.77 -8.08 -7.91
CA LEU A 333 20.52 -8.30 -7.22
C LEU A 333 20.72 -9.24 -6.02
N ASN A 334 20.16 -8.85 -4.86
CA ASN A 334 20.16 -9.66 -3.64
C ASN A 334 21.55 -10.11 -3.14
N SER A 335 22.64 -9.52 -3.64
CA SER A 335 23.98 -9.75 -3.10
C SER A 335 24.17 -9.08 -1.73
N ALA A 336 25.11 -9.54 -0.93
CA ALA A 336 25.43 -8.88 0.34
C ALA A 336 26.01 -7.46 0.12
N ALA A 337 26.63 -7.19 -1.02
CA ALA A 337 27.13 -5.87 -1.39
C ALA A 337 26.01 -4.87 -1.71
N THR A 338 24.87 -5.35 -2.23
CA THR A 338 23.65 -4.55 -2.43
C THR A 338 22.83 -4.41 -1.14
N LEU A 339 22.62 -5.53 -0.42
CA LEU A 339 21.71 -5.56 0.73
C LEU A 339 22.28 -4.81 1.95
N HIS A 340 23.60 -4.87 2.18
CA HIS A 340 24.20 -4.19 3.33
C HIS A 340 23.99 -2.67 3.33
N PRO A 341 24.39 -1.89 2.30
CA PRO A 341 24.15 -0.46 2.30
C PRO A 341 22.66 -0.11 2.28
N MET A 342 21.81 -0.97 1.71
CA MET A 342 20.35 -0.79 1.74
C MET A 342 19.81 -0.89 3.18
N VAL A 343 20.28 -1.86 3.98
CA VAL A 343 19.91 -2.03 5.40
C VAL A 343 20.40 -0.85 6.24
N GLU A 344 21.63 -0.42 6.05
CA GLU A 344 22.19 0.73 6.76
C GLU A 344 21.39 2.01 6.44
N ALA A 345 21.02 2.22 5.16
CA ALA A 345 20.16 3.33 4.77
C ALA A 345 18.77 3.23 5.42
N MET A 346 18.17 2.00 5.48
CA MET A 346 16.90 1.77 6.18
C MET A 346 16.97 2.20 7.64
N ASN A 347 18.01 1.80 8.38
CA ASN A 347 18.17 2.14 9.79
C ASN A 347 18.24 3.66 10.02
N LEU A 348 18.99 4.37 9.17
CA LEU A 348 19.10 5.82 9.23
C LEU A 348 17.77 6.52 8.90
N ALA A 349 17.07 6.08 7.86
CA ALA A 349 15.81 6.67 7.43
C ALA A 349 14.67 6.40 8.44
N TYR A 350 14.59 5.20 9.01
CA TYR A 350 13.59 4.89 10.06
C TYR A 350 13.85 5.66 11.36
N ARG A 351 15.12 5.89 11.74
CA ARG A 351 15.43 6.78 12.85
C ARG A 351 14.85 8.18 12.64
N ASP A 352 15.09 8.76 11.45
CA ASP A 352 14.61 10.09 11.13
C ASP A 352 13.07 10.13 11.07
N ARG A 353 12.45 9.14 10.43
CA ARG A 353 10.98 8.95 10.40
C ARG A 353 10.38 8.98 11.80
N ASN A 354 10.91 8.15 12.67
CA ASN A 354 10.34 7.94 14.00
C ASN A 354 10.50 9.18 14.91
N ARG A 355 11.56 9.96 14.72
CA ARG A 355 11.86 11.13 15.55
C ARG A 355 11.28 12.43 15.04
N LEU A 356 11.12 12.59 13.71
CA LEU A 356 10.91 13.90 13.08
C LEU A 356 9.58 14.03 12.35
N LEU A 357 8.88 12.92 12.07
CA LEU A 357 7.63 12.97 11.30
C LEU A 357 6.39 12.87 12.18
N GLY A 358 5.30 13.48 11.73
CA GLY A 358 3.98 13.51 12.37
C GLY A 358 2.93 14.11 11.44
N ASP A 359 1.84 14.64 11.99
CA ASP A 359 0.79 15.31 11.24
C ASP A 359 1.19 16.76 10.91
N PRO A 360 1.33 17.14 9.61
CA PRO A 360 1.73 18.49 9.19
C PRO A 360 0.76 19.58 9.62
N ALA A 361 -0.50 19.22 9.93
CA ALA A 361 -1.48 20.18 10.44
C ALA A 361 -1.17 20.66 11.86
N GLN A 362 -0.35 19.94 12.61
CA GLN A 362 -0.09 20.21 14.04
C GLN A 362 1.39 20.22 14.43
N VAL A 363 2.30 19.75 13.56
CA VAL A 363 3.74 19.73 13.86
C VAL A 363 4.56 20.21 12.67
N VAL A 364 5.62 20.97 12.96
CA VAL A 364 6.59 21.38 11.96
C VAL A 364 7.62 20.28 11.76
N MET A 365 7.85 19.90 10.51
CA MET A 365 8.78 18.85 10.13
C MET A 365 9.86 19.39 9.19
N PRO A 366 11.12 18.99 9.31
CA PRO A 366 12.22 19.46 8.46
C PRO A 366 12.25 18.70 7.11
N LEU A 367 11.12 18.65 6.36
CA LEU A 367 10.99 17.84 5.14
C LEU A 367 11.97 18.26 4.04
N GLU A 368 12.15 19.57 3.81
CA GLU A 368 13.12 20.08 2.84
C GLU A 368 14.53 19.58 3.12
N ARG A 369 14.94 19.62 4.39
CA ARG A 369 16.24 19.07 4.82
C ARG A 369 16.30 17.57 4.58
N LEU A 370 15.30 16.80 5.06
CA LEU A 370 15.30 15.34 4.97
C LEU A 370 15.36 14.84 3.53
N LEU A 371 14.76 15.58 2.60
CA LEU A 371 14.71 15.27 1.18
C LEU A 371 15.76 16.01 0.35
N SER A 372 16.75 16.67 0.98
CA SER A 372 17.84 17.33 0.27
C SER A 372 18.97 16.36 -0.10
N GLY A 373 19.58 16.61 -1.27
CA GLY A 373 20.75 15.82 -1.71
C GLY A 373 21.95 15.94 -0.77
N SER A 374 22.12 17.10 -0.10
CA SER A 374 23.17 17.32 0.91
C SER A 374 22.95 16.44 2.13
N TYR A 375 21.72 16.32 2.61
CA TYR A 375 21.41 15.42 3.72
C TYR A 375 21.59 13.94 3.33
N ALA A 376 21.16 13.55 2.15
CA ALA A 376 21.40 12.21 1.65
C ALA A 376 22.90 11.88 1.57
N ALA A 377 23.74 12.83 1.14
CA ALA A 377 25.20 12.67 1.14
C ALA A 377 25.77 12.49 2.55
N GLN A 378 25.30 13.26 3.54
CA GLN A 378 25.68 13.09 4.94
C GLN A 378 25.29 11.72 5.49
N GLN A 379 24.09 11.21 5.14
CA GLN A 379 23.66 9.87 5.57
C GLN A 379 24.55 8.78 4.94
N ARG A 380 24.89 8.88 3.64
CA ARG A 380 25.81 7.94 2.99
C ARG A 380 27.18 7.86 3.65
N GLN A 381 27.74 8.97 4.07
CA GLN A 381 29.04 9.00 4.79
C GLN A 381 29.01 8.22 6.12
N ARG A 382 27.83 7.94 6.67
CA ARG A 382 27.65 7.14 7.87
C ARG A 382 27.58 5.65 7.60
N ILE A 383 27.45 5.24 6.33
CA ILE A 383 27.38 3.84 5.93
C ILE A 383 28.81 3.33 5.71
N SER A 384 29.24 2.38 6.53
CA SER A 384 30.48 1.65 6.30
C SER A 384 30.28 0.67 5.13
N ALA A 385 31.31 0.39 4.36
CA ALA A 385 31.21 -0.56 3.24
C ALA A 385 31.19 -2.04 3.69
N ASP A 386 31.78 -2.31 4.85
CA ASP A 386 32.11 -3.67 5.30
C ASP A 386 31.61 -4.03 6.70
N ARG A 387 31.05 -3.07 7.44
CA ARG A 387 30.61 -3.28 8.82
C ARG A 387 29.24 -2.66 9.09
N HIS A 388 28.35 -3.46 9.66
CA HIS A 388 27.09 -2.99 10.24
C HIS A 388 27.34 -1.99 11.38
N ARG A 389 26.54 -0.94 11.40
CA ARG A 389 26.47 0.01 12.53
C ARG A 389 25.36 -0.41 13.48
N PRO A 390 25.68 -0.88 14.70
CA PRO A 390 24.66 -1.27 15.67
C PRO A 390 23.63 -0.16 15.92
N ALA A 391 22.37 -0.54 16.06
CA ALA A 391 21.28 0.42 16.30
C ALA A 391 21.52 1.25 17.58
N ALA A 392 22.16 0.67 18.60
CA ALA A 392 22.53 1.36 19.85
C ALA A 392 23.48 2.55 19.65
N GLU A 393 24.28 2.57 18.57
CA GLU A 393 25.11 3.73 18.21
C GLU A 393 24.27 4.88 17.60
N LEU A 394 23.07 4.57 17.13
CA LEU A 394 22.15 5.53 16.50
C LEU A 394 21.08 6.01 17.46
N GLU A 395 20.59 5.15 18.35
CA GLU A 395 19.53 5.41 19.31
C GLU A 395 19.58 4.41 20.48
N ALA A 396 19.24 4.82 21.71
CA ALA A 396 19.26 3.96 22.89
C ALA A 396 18.32 2.74 22.76
N GLU A 397 18.75 1.59 23.29
CA GLU A 397 18.03 0.32 23.21
C GLU A 397 16.72 0.34 24.01
N PRO A 398 15.72 -0.29 23.48
CA PRO A 398 14.37 -0.33 24.01
C PRO A 398 13.91 -1.67 24.60
N SER A 399 12.74 -1.65 25.32
CA SER A 399 12.05 -2.86 25.78
C SER A 399 11.38 -3.64 24.62
N ARG A 400 11.13 -4.95 24.81
CA ARG A 400 10.71 -5.97 23.81
C ARG A 400 9.56 -5.60 22.87
N LEU A 401 9.54 -6.18 21.66
CA LEU A 401 8.75 -5.83 20.49
C LEU A 401 7.79 -6.93 20.04
N SER A 402 6.66 -6.53 19.40
CA SER A 402 5.70 -7.39 18.68
C SER A 402 5.39 -6.74 17.33
N GLU A 403 5.24 -7.50 16.24
CA GLU A 403 4.92 -7.00 14.91
C GLU A 403 3.53 -7.46 14.44
N GLY A 404 2.73 -6.53 13.89
CA GLY A 404 1.46 -6.78 13.22
C GLY A 404 1.55 -6.48 11.71
N THR A 405 0.71 -7.12 10.87
CA THR A 405 0.77 -6.95 9.40
C THR A 405 -0.63 -6.94 8.80
N ASN A 406 -1.33 -5.78 8.72
CA ASN A 406 -2.61 -5.74 8.00
C ASN A 406 -2.99 -4.35 7.49
N THR A 407 -3.01 -4.27 6.18
CA THR A 407 -3.39 -3.14 5.33
C THR A 407 -3.77 -3.77 3.99
N THR A 408 -4.38 -3.06 3.08
CA THR A 408 -4.52 -3.49 1.68
C THR A 408 -4.13 -2.39 0.72
N HIS A 409 -3.66 -2.79 -0.45
CA HIS A 409 -3.26 -1.89 -1.52
C HIS A 409 -3.86 -2.35 -2.85
N LEU A 410 -4.24 -1.38 -3.67
CA LEU A 410 -4.61 -1.60 -5.07
C LEU A 410 -3.95 -0.56 -5.97
N SER A 411 -3.59 -0.99 -7.18
CA SER A 411 -3.10 -0.13 -8.26
C SER A 411 -3.98 -0.30 -9.49
N VAL A 412 -4.25 0.81 -10.16
CA VAL A 412 -5.08 0.84 -11.37
C VAL A 412 -4.38 1.63 -12.47
N ALA A 413 -4.43 1.10 -13.69
CA ALA A 413 -4.18 1.87 -14.91
C ALA A 413 -5.40 1.78 -15.81
N ASP A 414 -5.88 2.91 -16.34
CA ASP A 414 -6.93 2.90 -17.35
C ASP A 414 -6.34 2.94 -18.78
N ARG A 415 -7.20 2.83 -19.77
CA ARG A 415 -6.80 2.81 -21.19
C ARG A 415 -6.18 4.13 -21.68
N ASP A 416 -6.45 5.25 -21.02
CA ASP A 416 -5.93 6.57 -21.36
C ASP A 416 -4.60 6.86 -20.63
N GLY A 417 -4.11 5.90 -19.83
CA GLY A 417 -2.87 5.96 -19.05
C GLY A 417 -3.04 6.58 -17.67
N GLY A 418 -4.27 6.90 -17.25
CA GLY A 418 -4.56 7.35 -15.89
C GLY A 418 -4.10 6.31 -14.86
N LEU A 419 -3.44 6.76 -13.77
CA LEU A 419 -2.90 5.91 -12.73
C LEU A 419 -3.49 6.26 -11.37
N VAL A 420 -3.81 5.23 -10.59
CA VAL A 420 -4.19 5.34 -9.17
C VAL A 420 -3.41 4.31 -8.35
N ALA A 421 -2.78 4.76 -7.27
CA ALA A 421 -2.25 3.94 -6.18
C ALA A 421 -3.03 4.27 -4.91
N LEU A 422 -3.73 3.29 -4.32
CA LEU A 422 -4.57 3.45 -3.14
C LEU A 422 -4.20 2.44 -2.07
N THR A 423 -3.95 2.92 -0.85
CA THR A 423 -3.68 2.08 0.31
C THR A 423 -4.65 2.43 1.43
N THR A 424 -5.33 1.43 1.99
CA THR A 424 -6.32 1.61 3.07
C THR A 424 -6.17 0.55 4.16
N THR A 425 -6.59 0.87 5.39
CA THR A 425 -6.33 0.04 6.57
C THR A 425 -7.41 0.16 7.65
N LEU A 426 -7.40 -0.79 8.58
CA LEU A 426 -8.03 -0.72 9.90
C LEU A 426 -6.97 -0.67 11.02
N ASN A 427 -5.68 -0.49 10.69
CA ASN A 427 -4.46 -0.73 11.43
C ASN A 427 -4.15 -2.24 11.54
N THR A 428 -4.68 -2.94 12.52
CA THR A 428 -4.47 -4.40 12.61
C THR A 428 -5.60 -5.18 11.91
N ALA A 429 -5.41 -6.51 11.71
CA ALA A 429 -6.43 -7.37 11.12
C ALA A 429 -7.76 -7.26 11.89
N TYR A 430 -8.83 -6.90 11.17
CA TYR A 430 -10.16 -6.67 11.72
C TYR A 430 -10.23 -5.53 12.75
N GLY A 431 -9.22 -4.67 12.83
CA GLY A 431 -9.17 -3.54 13.77
C GLY A 431 -9.34 -3.96 15.23
N THR A 432 -10.32 -3.36 15.92
CA THR A 432 -10.67 -3.75 17.29
C THR A 432 -11.35 -5.13 17.40
N GLY A 433 -11.77 -5.72 16.27
CA GLY A 433 -12.61 -6.91 16.22
C GLY A 433 -14.11 -6.64 16.42
N SER A 434 -14.51 -5.41 16.70
CA SER A 434 -15.91 -5.02 16.92
C SER A 434 -16.56 -4.46 15.67
N SER A 435 -17.75 -4.96 15.33
CA SER A 435 -18.59 -4.44 14.25
C SER A 435 -19.65 -3.48 14.77
N VAL A 436 -19.99 -2.46 13.99
CA VAL A 436 -21.05 -1.51 14.34
C VAL A 436 -22.43 -2.15 14.12
N PRO A 437 -23.25 -2.35 15.19
CA PRO A 437 -24.58 -2.95 15.08
C PRO A 437 -25.50 -2.13 14.15
N GLY A 438 -26.16 -2.82 13.21
CA GLY A 438 -27.04 -2.20 12.21
C GLY A 438 -26.32 -1.51 11.04
N ALA A 439 -24.98 -1.36 11.11
CA ALA A 439 -24.18 -0.81 10.02
C ALA A 439 -23.22 -1.84 9.38
N GLY A 440 -22.78 -2.87 10.13
CA GLY A 440 -22.09 -4.04 9.61
C GLY A 440 -20.65 -3.83 9.16
N PHE A 441 -19.96 -2.76 9.57
CA PHE A 441 -18.54 -2.56 9.32
C PHE A 441 -17.74 -2.63 10.62
N LEU A 442 -16.46 -3.01 10.50
CA LEU A 442 -15.51 -3.14 11.61
C LEU A 442 -14.95 -1.77 12.02
N LEU A 443 -14.70 -1.59 13.32
CA LEU A 443 -13.99 -0.46 13.87
C LEU A 443 -12.48 -0.60 13.67
N ASN A 444 -11.82 0.48 13.25
CA ASN A 444 -10.37 0.56 13.25
C ASN A 444 -9.81 0.61 14.68
N ASN A 445 -8.52 0.31 14.83
CA ASN A 445 -7.74 0.57 16.04
C ASN A 445 -6.53 1.45 15.74
N GLU A 446 -6.76 2.49 14.95
CA GLU A 446 -5.74 3.33 14.35
C GLU A 446 -5.06 4.27 15.36
N MET A 447 -5.67 4.50 16.54
CA MET A 447 -5.07 5.29 17.60
C MET A 447 -3.77 4.68 18.15
N ASP A 448 -3.52 3.36 17.95
CA ASP A 448 -2.25 2.69 18.31
C ASP A 448 -1.07 3.18 17.46
N ASP A 449 -1.31 3.74 16.27
CA ASP A 449 -0.26 4.31 15.43
C ASP A 449 0.30 5.64 15.99
N PHE A 450 -0.37 6.26 16.95
CA PHE A 450 0.22 7.35 17.72
C PHE A 450 1.27 6.86 18.71
N THR A 451 2.11 7.79 19.12
CA THR A 451 3.03 7.60 20.24
C THR A 451 2.24 7.65 21.56
N ALA A 452 1.90 6.49 22.12
CA ALA A 452 1.27 6.41 23.43
C ALA A 452 2.21 6.86 24.56
N LYS A 453 3.52 6.60 24.39
CA LYS A 453 4.61 7.07 25.26
C LYS A 453 5.88 7.13 24.41
N PRO A 454 6.63 8.25 24.42
CA PRO A 454 7.88 8.36 23.65
C PRO A 454 8.82 7.17 23.91
N GLY A 455 9.29 6.55 22.84
CA GLY A 455 10.15 5.37 22.89
C GLY A 455 9.45 4.05 23.19
N ALA A 456 8.17 4.01 23.53
CA ALA A 456 7.40 2.77 23.59
C ALA A 456 6.99 2.32 22.16
N PRO A 457 7.08 1.01 21.84
CA PRO A 457 6.72 0.53 20.52
C PRO A 457 5.19 0.48 20.34
N ASN A 458 4.68 0.71 19.13
CA ASN A 458 3.29 0.41 18.74
C ASN A 458 3.14 -1.08 18.31
N ALA A 459 1.98 -1.47 17.73
CA ALA A 459 1.73 -2.83 17.24
C ALA A 459 2.72 -3.28 16.15
N TYR A 460 3.39 -2.36 15.48
CA TYR A 460 4.40 -2.65 14.43
C TYR A 460 5.84 -2.55 14.92
N GLY A 461 6.04 -2.40 16.23
CA GLY A 461 7.37 -2.23 16.81
C GLY A 461 8.00 -0.85 16.55
N LEU A 462 7.28 0.08 15.92
CA LEU A 462 7.78 1.44 15.66
C LEU A 462 7.82 2.25 16.95
N ARG A 463 8.95 2.93 17.17
CA ARG A 463 9.23 3.74 18.35
C ARG A 463 9.28 5.20 17.95
N GLN A 464 8.19 5.85 18.11
CA GLN A 464 8.00 7.20 17.63
C GLN A 464 8.23 8.23 18.75
N GLY A 465 8.60 9.44 18.34
CA GLY A 465 8.82 10.56 19.23
C GLY A 465 7.55 11.36 19.54
N GLN A 466 7.75 12.49 20.22
CA GLN A 466 6.68 13.40 20.63
C GLN A 466 5.89 14.01 19.45
N GLN A 467 6.51 14.10 18.25
CA GLN A 467 5.87 14.63 17.05
C GLN A 467 4.61 13.83 16.65
N ASN A 468 4.55 12.55 17.01
CA ASN A 468 3.41 11.69 16.76
C ASN A 468 2.58 11.40 18.04
N ALA A 469 2.66 12.23 19.09
CA ALA A 469 1.86 12.06 20.30
C ALA A 469 0.36 12.24 20.02
N ILE A 470 -0.49 11.58 20.81
CA ILE A 470 -1.94 11.72 20.71
C ILE A 470 -2.34 13.17 21.01
N ALA A 471 -3.14 13.76 20.12
CA ALA A 471 -3.77 15.07 20.35
C ALA A 471 -5.12 15.14 19.61
N PRO A 472 -6.07 15.96 20.10
CA PRO A 472 -7.37 16.16 19.47
C PRO A 472 -7.29 16.50 17.99
N GLY A 473 -8.05 15.83 17.15
CA GLY A 473 -8.11 16.07 15.70
C GLY A 473 -6.86 15.70 14.90
N ARG A 474 -5.77 15.26 15.53
CA ARG A 474 -4.51 14.85 14.87
C ARG A 474 -4.69 13.55 14.12
N ARG A 475 -3.94 13.40 13.02
CA ARG A 475 -3.82 12.14 12.28
C ARG A 475 -2.58 11.37 12.72
N PRO A 476 -2.69 10.06 13.00
CA PRO A 476 -1.52 9.26 13.37
C PRO A 476 -0.59 9.08 12.18
N LEU A 477 0.73 9.09 12.46
CA LEU A 477 1.75 8.84 11.46
C LEU A 477 1.62 7.44 10.87
N SER A 478 1.59 7.34 9.53
CA SER A 478 1.42 6.09 8.80
C SER A 478 2.69 5.65 8.08
N SER A 479 2.79 4.36 7.75
CA SER A 479 3.80 3.83 6.82
C SER A 479 3.22 3.49 5.43
N MET A 480 1.94 3.73 5.17
CA MET A 480 1.33 3.50 3.86
C MET A 480 2.00 4.38 2.80
N THR A 481 2.47 3.77 1.70
CA THR A 481 3.34 4.40 0.71
C THR A 481 2.80 4.16 -0.71
N PRO A 482 1.56 4.63 -1.05
CA PRO A 482 1.12 4.59 -2.43
C PRO A 482 2.06 5.44 -3.29
N THR A 483 2.54 4.87 -4.40
CA THR A 483 3.63 5.46 -5.18
C THR A 483 3.33 5.36 -6.68
N LEU A 484 3.61 6.44 -7.41
CA LEU A 484 3.61 6.53 -8.86
C LEU A 484 5.02 6.83 -9.36
N VAL A 485 5.39 6.25 -10.49
CA VAL A 485 6.68 6.50 -11.15
C VAL A 485 6.43 6.96 -12.58
N PHE A 486 7.20 7.95 -13.00
CA PHE A 486 7.18 8.53 -14.35
C PHE A 486 8.54 8.38 -15.01
N ARG A 487 8.56 8.19 -16.33
CA ARG A 487 9.78 8.23 -17.14
C ARG A 487 10.34 9.65 -17.18
N GLY A 488 11.57 9.81 -17.64
CA GLY A 488 12.24 11.11 -17.76
C GLY A 488 11.49 12.12 -18.63
N ASP A 489 10.70 11.64 -19.59
CA ASP A 489 9.83 12.47 -20.45
C ASP A 489 8.49 12.86 -19.78
N GLY A 490 8.26 12.44 -18.56
CA GLY A 490 7.04 12.70 -17.81
C GLY A 490 5.86 11.77 -18.15
N THR A 491 6.07 10.73 -18.98
CA THR A 491 5.03 9.72 -19.22
C THR A 491 4.90 8.76 -18.04
N PRO A 492 3.68 8.28 -17.70
CA PRO A 492 3.48 7.34 -16.60
C PRO A 492 4.21 6.01 -16.86
N LEU A 493 4.84 5.46 -15.82
CA LEU A 493 5.49 4.15 -15.87
C LEU A 493 4.82 3.14 -14.95
N LEU A 494 4.66 3.45 -13.66
CA LEU A 494 4.33 2.46 -12.65
C LEU A 494 3.43 3.06 -11.57
N ALA A 495 2.43 2.30 -11.11
CA ALA A 495 1.77 2.51 -9.84
C ALA A 495 1.99 1.28 -8.96
N THR A 496 2.38 1.49 -7.70
CA THR A 496 2.68 0.42 -6.74
C THR A 496 2.45 0.87 -5.31
N GLY A 497 2.37 -0.08 -4.41
CA GLY A 497 2.26 0.06 -2.96
C GLY A 497 2.02 -1.30 -2.34
N SER A 498 1.95 -1.37 -1.03
CA SER A 498 1.86 -2.65 -0.31
C SER A 498 1.11 -2.50 1.01
N PRO A 499 0.45 -3.53 1.54
CA PRO A 499 0.20 -3.70 2.97
C PRO A 499 1.49 -4.11 3.71
N GLY A 500 1.45 -4.11 5.05
CA GLY A 500 2.52 -4.69 5.85
C GLY A 500 3.02 -3.83 7.01
N GLY A 501 2.27 -2.83 7.47
CA GLY A 501 2.69 -1.94 8.56
C GLY A 501 4.02 -1.24 8.23
N SER A 502 5.00 -1.31 9.13
CA SER A 502 6.33 -0.73 8.90
C SER A 502 7.03 -1.26 7.63
N ARG A 503 6.78 -2.53 7.25
CA ARG A 503 7.39 -3.19 6.08
C ARG A 503 6.92 -2.64 4.74
N ILE A 504 5.87 -1.83 4.69
CA ILE A 504 5.34 -1.22 3.46
C ILE A 504 6.44 -0.45 2.72
N ILE A 505 7.17 0.39 3.43
CA ILE A 505 8.19 1.27 2.87
C ILE A 505 9.30 0.46 2.19
N THR A 506 9.81 -0.55 2.87
CA THR A 506 10.90 -1.40 2.37
C THR A 506 10.44 -2.35 1.27
N THR A 507 9.17 -2.75 1.27
CA THR A 507 8.57 -3.50 0.15
C THR A 507 8.52 -2.65 -1.11
N VAL A 508 7.98 -1.42 -1.02
CA VAL A 508 7.91 -0.51 -2.17
C VAL A 508 9.31 -0.16 -2.67
N LEU A 509 10.26 0.14 -1.75
CA LEU A 509 11.66 0.39 -2.12
C LEU A 509 12.23 -0.74 -2.98
N GLN A 510 12.09 -2.00 -2.54
CA GLN A 510 12.66 -3.15 -3.24
C GLN A 510 11.99 -3.40 -4.59
N VAL A 511 10.67 -3.20 -4.71
CA VAL A 511 10.00 -3.26 -6.02
C VAL A 511 10.57 -2.22 -6.98
N LEU A 512 10.79 -0.98 -6.50
CA LEU A 512 11.40 0.08 -7.32
C LEU A 512 12.83 -0.24 -7.71
N LEU A 513 13.67 -0.70 -6.78
CA LEU A 513 15.06 -1.07 -7.08
C LEU A 513 15.13 -2.24 -8.06
N ASN A 514 14.34 -3.28 -7.85
CA ASN A 514 14.28 -4.44 -8.73
C ASN A 514 13.87 -4.06 -10.15
N ARG A 515 12.89 -3.13 -10.29
CA ARG A 515 12.39 -2.71 -11.61
C ARG A 515 13.28 -1.67 -12.27
N LEU A 516 13.77 -0.65 -11.55
CA LEU A 516 14.42 0.53 -12.09
C LEU A 516 15.96 0.42 -12.12
N VAL A 517 16.54 -0.41 -11.25
CA VAL A 517 18.00 -0.59 -11.15
C VAL A 517 18.41 -1.94 -11.74
N HIS A 518 17.76 -3.03 -11.30
CA HIS A 518 18.12 -4.38 -11.74
C HIS A 518 17.40 -4.83 -13.02
N GLY A 519 16.55 -4.01 -13.61
CA GLY A 519 15.92 -4.25 -14.92
C GLY A 519 14.94 -5.43 -14.97
N LEU A 520 14.49 -5.96 -13.83
CA LEU A 520 13.53 -7.06 -13.82
C LEU A 520 12.19 -6.64 -14.45
N ASN A 521 11.49 -7.57 -15.09
CA ASN A 521 10.08 -7.33 -15.43
C ASN A 521 9.25 -7.13 -14.14
N LEU A 522 8.07 -6.54 -14.27
CA LEU A 522 7.26 -6.17 -13.10
C LEU A 522 6.93 -7.37 -12.20
N ALA A 523 6.64 -8.55 -12.77
CA ALA A 523 6.27 -9.73 -11.99
C ALA A 523 7.44 -10.28 -11.19
N SER A 524 8.62 -10.37 -11.79
CA SER A 524 9.84 -10.77 -11.10
C SER A 524 10.24 -9.72 -10.05
N ALA A 525 10.14 -8.42 -10.36
CA ALA A 525 10.43 -7.34 -9.41
C ALA A 525 9.57 -7.42 -8.14
N VAL A 526 8.30 -7.81 -8.27
CA VAL A 526 7.36 -8.01 -7.16
C VAL A 526 7.63 -9.32 -6.41
N ALA A 527 8.01 -10.40 -7.13
CA ALA A 527 8.13 -11.74 -6.56
C ALA A 527 9.45 -12.00 -5.81
N GLU A 528 10.51 -11.22 -6.08
CA GLU A 528 11.82 -11.39 -5.44
C GLU A 528 11.74 -11.43 -3.90
N PRO A 529 12.58 -12.26 -3.23
CA PRO A 529 12.66 -12.31 -1.78
C PRO A 529 12.94 -10.95 -1.18
N ARG A 530 12.24 -10.63 -0.10
CA ARG A 530 12.32 -9.32 0.55
C ARG A 530 13.12 -9.36 1.84
N ILE A 531 13.71 -8.21 2.15
CA ILE A 531 14.32 -7.94 3.44
C ILE A 531 13.67 -6.71 4.09
N HIS A 532 13.80 -6.60 5.42
CA HIS A 532 13.33 -5.46 6.16
C HIS A 532 14.21 -5.19 7.37
N SER A 533 14.54 -3.91 7.59
CA SER A 533 15.08 -3.38 8.83
C SER A 533 14.41 -2.04 9.13
N GLN A 534 14.23 -1.73 10.42
CA GLN A 534 13.56 -0.52 10.89
C GLN A 534 14.26 0.11 12.09
N LEU A 535 15.57 -0.10 12.20
CA LEU A 535 16.47 0.26 13.29
C LEU A 535 16.28 -0.68 14.50
N TRP A 536 15.10 -0.72 15.08
CA TRP A 536 14.76 -1.59 16.19
C TRP A 536 13.61 -2.55 15.85
N PRO A 537 13.75 -3.86 16.18
CA PRO A 537 14.95 -4.52 16.74
C PRO A 537 16.14 -4.48 15.78
N ASP A 538 17.37 -4.47 16.33
CA ASP A 538 18.61 -4.45 15.53
C ASP A 538 18.83 -5.79 14.84
N GLN A 539 18.16 -5.96 13.72
CA GLN A 539 18.15 -7.20 12.91
C GLN A 539 17.64 -6.94 11.50
N ILE A 540 17.99 -7.83 10.60
CA ILE A 540 17.40 -7.92 9.27
C ILE A 540 16.36 -9.05 9.27
N SER A 541 15.09 -8.72 9.08
CA SER A 541 14.06 -9.69 8.73
C SER A 541 14.20 -10.06 7.26
N ILE A 542 14.28 -11.35 6.92
CA ILE A 542 14.43 -11.84 5.56
C ILE A 542 13.36 -12.87 5.22
N GLU A 543 12.94 -12.90 3.95
CA GLU A 543 12.17 -14.00 3.40
C GLU A 543 13.08 -15.16 2.96
N GLN A 544 12.50 -16.35 2.86
CA GLN A 544 13.17 -17.49 2.25
C GLN A 544 13.48 -17.21 0.78
N GLY A 545 14.62 -17.68 0.29
CA GLY A 545 15.03 -17.59 -1.13
C GLY A 545 16.30 -16.78 -1.39
N LEU A 546 16.86 -16.10 -0.38
CA LEU A 546 18.18 -15.50 -0.50
C LEU A 546 19.28 -16.57 -0.46
N SER A 547 20.40 -16.33 -1.20
CA SER A 547 21.55 -17.22 -1.20
C SER A 547 22.14 -17.40 0.20
N PRO A 548 22.49 -18.64 0.63
CA PRO A 548 23.21 -18.87 1.88
C PRO A 548 24.51 -18.06 1.98
N ASP A 549 25.22 -17.84 0.87
CA ASP A 549 26.42 -17.02 0.84
C ASP A 549 26.12 -15.54 1.14
N THR A 550 25.03 -15.00 0.60
CA THR A 550 24.57 -13.65 0.93
C THR A 550 24.32 -13.52 2.44
N LEU A 551 23.62 -14.49 3.04
CA LEU A 551 23.32 -14.48 4.48
C LEU A 551 24.61 -14.54 5.33
N ARG A 552 25.55 -15.43 4.97
CA ARG A 552 26.84 -15.56 5.65
C ARG A 552 27.65 -14.26 5.57
N LEU A 553 27.71 -13.62 4.39
CA LEU A 553 28.43 -12.36 4.21
C LEU A 553 27.79 -11.19 4.97
N LEU A 554 26.45 -11.15 5.09
CA LEU A 554 25.77 -10.16 5.95
C LEU A 554 26.10 -10.38 7.44
N GLN A 555 26.11 -11.63 7.90
CA GLN A 555 26.50 -11.97 9.27
C GLN A 555 27.97 -11.63 9.56
N GLN A 556 28.89 -11.85 8.60
CA GLN A 556 30.30 -11.44 8.72
C GLN A 556 30.47 -9.92 8.85
N ARG A 557 29.56 -9.14 8.25
CA ARG A 557 29.50 -7.68 8.45
C ARG A 557 28.85 -7.26 9.78
N GLY A 558 28.43 -8.20 10.62
CA GLY A 558 27.86 -7.94 11.93
C GLY A 558 26.33 -7.86 11.97
N HIS A 559 25.63 -8.10 10.85
CA HIS A 559 24.17 -8.12 10.85
C HIS A 559 23.61 -9.37 11.55
N ARG A 560 22.61 -9.18 12.38
CA ARG A 560 21.76 -10.27 12.88
C ARG A 560 20.65 -10.53 11.85
N VAL A 561 20.61 -11.74 11.28
CA VAL A 561 19.64 -12.13 10.27
C VAL A 561 18.57 -13.02 10.85
N LEU A 562 17.28 -12.70 10.62
CA LEU A 562 16.12 -13.46 11.08
C LEU A 562 15.23 -13.85 9.91
N LEU A 563 15.01 -15.17 9.71
CA LEU A 563 14.04 -15.67 8.74
C LEU A 563 12.62 -15.39 9.25
N THR A 564 11.80 -14.78 8.39
CA THR A 564 10.42 -14.40 8.70
C THR A 564 9.45 -14.91 7.63
N PRO A 565 8.15 -15.02 7.94
CA PRO A 565 7.13 -15.24 6.91
C PRO A 565 7.14 -14.15 5.83
N ALA A 566 6.42 -14.42 4.75
CA ALA A 566 6.26 -13.49 3.62
C ALA A 566 5.85 -12.08 4.06
N MET A 567 6.49 -11.05 3.47
CA MET A 567 6.35 -9.65 3.83
C MET A 567 5.61 -8.85 2.75
N GLY A 568 4.55 -8.15 3.14
CA GLY A 568 3.80 -7.27 2.23
C GLY A 568 2.96 -8.02 1.19
N SER A 569 2.44 -7.26 0.23
CA SER A 569 1.71 -7.71 -0.97
C SER A 569 1.68 -6.55 -1.96
N ALA A 570 2.72 -6.43 -2.79
CA ALA A 570 2.86 -5.32 -3.74
C ALA A 570 2.02 -5.57 -4.99
N ASN A 571 0.82 -4.98 -5.01
CA ASN A 571 -0.06 -5.05 -6.18
C ASN A 571 0.27 -3.88 -7.11
N SER A 572 0.81 -4.16 -8.29
CA SER A 572 1.45 -3.16 -9.12
C SER A 572 0.93 -3.19 -10.56
N VAL A 573 0.89 -2.02 -11.21
CA VAL A 573 0.55 -1.88 -12.62
C VAL A 573 1.60 -1.03 -13.32
N GLU A 574 2.01 -1.42 -14.52
CA GLU A 574 2.97 -0.70 -15.36
C GLU A 574 2.28 -0.28 -16.66
N VAL A 575 2.47 0.98 -17.06
CA VAL A 575 1.98 1.51 -18.34
C VAL A 575 3.09 1.37 -19.38
N LEU A 576 2.77 0.72 -20.49
CA LEU A 576 3.69 0.56 -21.61
C LEU A 576 3.82 1.85 -22.41
N PRO A 577 4.99 2.11 -23.03
CA PRO A 577 5.16 3.29 -23.89
C PRO A 577 4.18 3.28 -25.09
N GLU A 578 3.92 4.46 -25.67
CA GLU A 578 3.22 4.63 -26.94
C GLU A 578 1.79 4.06 -26.98
N GLY A 579 1.11 4.00 -25.83
CA GLY A 579 -0.27 3.50 -25.75
C GLY A 579 -0.42 1.99 -25.99
N ARG A 580 0.69 1.21 -25.91
CA ARG A 580 0.68 -0.25 -26.10
C ARG A 580 -0.04 -1.03 -24.98
N GLY A 581 -0.74 -0.34 -24.08
CA GLY A 581 -1.48 -0.95 -22.99
C GLY A 581 -0.72 -0.93 -21.66
N SER A 582 -1.07 -1.84 -20.78
CA SER A 582 -0.55 -1.91 -19.42
C SER A 582 -0.23 -3.35 -19.03
N LEU A 583 0.64 -3.50 -18.03
CA LEU A 583 0.96 -4.77 -17.38
C LEU A 583 0.50 -4.72 -15.94
N GLY A 584 0.01 -5.84 -15.39
CA GLY A 584 -0.40 -5.92 -13.98
C GLY A 584 0.13 -7.14 -13.28
N VAL A 585 0.40 -6.98 -11.98
CA VAL A 585 0.86 -8.04 -11.09
C VAL A 585 0.13 -7.95 -9.77
N ALA A 586 -0.54 -9.02 -9.37
CA ALA A 586 -0.87 -9.27 -7.98
C ALA A 586 0.29 -10.03 -7.33
N ASP A 587 0.66 -9.60 -6.14
CA ASP A 587 1.77 -10.21 -5.40
C ASP A 587 1.46 -11.69 -5.08
N PRO A 588 2.37 -12.63 -5.43
CA PRO A 588 2.14 -14.06 -5.21
C PRO A 588 2.09 -14.46 -3.72
N ARG A 589 2.41 -13.54 -2.80
CA ARG A 589 2.33 -13.76 -1.35
C ARG A 589 0.90 -13.78 -0.82
N ARG A 590 -0.07 -13.35 -1.63
CA ARG A 590 -1.51 -13.31 -1.32
C ARG A 590 -2.34 -13.83 -2.50
N LEU A 591 -3.59 -14.18 -2.26
CA LEU A 591 -4.52 -14.67 -3.28
C LEU A 591 -5.21 -13.53 -4.04
N GLY A 592 -4.44 -12.51 -4.45
CA GLY A 592 -4.90 -11.41 -5.26
C GLY A 592 -5.03 -11.73 -6.75
N ALA A 593 -5.40 -10.74 -7.53
CA ALA A 593 -5.41 -10.81 -8.98
C ALA A 593 -5.05 -9.47 -9.62
N ALA A 594 -4.48 -9.54 -10.83
CA ALA A 594 -4.47 -8.46 -11.79
C ALA A 594 -5.58 -8.74 -12.81
N ALA A 595 -6.69 -8.00 -12.71
CA ALA A 595 -7.84 -8.17 -13.58
C ALA A 595 -7.77 -7.19 -14.76
N VAL A 596 -7.89 -7.71 -15.97
CA VAL A 596 -7.65 -6.99 -17.23
C VAL A 596 -8.93 -6.56 -17.93
N VAL A 597 -8.80 -5.56 -18.76
CA VAL A 597 -9.79 -5.18 -19.79
C VAL A 597 -9.13 -5.37 -21.14
N GLU A 598 -9.64 -6.33 -21.91
CA GLU A 598 -9.24 -6.49 -23.31
C GLU A 598 -10.14 -5.64 -24.19
N LEU A 599 -9.55 -4.85 -25.07
CA LEU A 599 -10.27 -4.23 -26.17
C LEU A 599 -10.31 -5.22 -27.34
N PRO A 600 -11.42 -5.27 -28.10
CA PRO A 600 -11.42 -6.05 -29.33
C PRO A 600 -10.27 -5.56 -30.22
N TRP A 601 -9.57 -6.49 -30.83
CA TRP A 601 -8.55 -6.17 -31.83
C TRP A 601 -9.21 -5.38 -32.95
N PRO A 602 -8.58 -4.28 -33.43
CA PRO A 602 -9.14 -3.49 -34.53
C PRO A 602 -9.27 -4.30 -35.82
#